data_25366ef511fb24d129bb8c0ff102af42
#
_entry.id   25366ef511fb24d129bb8c0ff102af42
#
_cell.length_a   1.000
_cell.length_b   1.000
_cell.length_c   1.000
_cell.angle_alpha   90.00
_cell.angle_beta   90.00
_cell.angle_gamma   90.00
#
_symmetry.space_group_name_H-M   'P 1'
#
loop_
_entity.id
_entity.type
_entity.pdbx_description
1 polymer ?
#
loop_
_entity_poly.entity_id
_entity_poly.type
_entity_poly.pdbx_seq_one_letter_code
_entity_poly.pdbx_strand_id
1 'polypeptide(L)'
;MPVSFKFESNSKEVNAKLSNMVAVQMPFAISKALNDTAATMVAKNMQDIPRIFNNAVPWTIKAFGSSKLKHGPVNKKGTRVTKADVKSGHAHIYVRRKDQVTKRHYLDVQEEGGTRENTGLETLVNLNLPTSRFVGSVTPTPHLKRNKSGAMSGGELNKIMSALHLSRDTSTHSKRYGYTGKTKRSTGYFVPAPTHPLGQGKRFGVYRRNSVGNAKKVLNISERRPIYKPKFRFDERMTRYGKMVFPKKMQKALIYALSTAKLR
;
A
#
# COMPACT_ATOMS: atom_id res chain seq x y z
N MET A 1 -78.51 -26.38 3.33
CA MET A 1 -77.82 -25.70 2.21
C MET A 1 -76.37 -26.05 2.27
N PRO A 2 -75.72 -26.64 1.27
CA PRO A 2 -74.31 -26.88 1.26
C PRO A 2 -73.56 -25.57 0.98
N VAL A 3 -72.60 -25.21 1.83
CA VAL A 3 -71.73 -24.06 1.64
C VAL A 3 -70.46 -24.54 0.86
N SER A 4 -70.35 -24.11 -0.39
CA SER A 4 -69.15 -24.39 -1.19
C SER A 4 -68.15 -23.26 -1.05
N PHE A 5 -66.94 -23.59 -0.64
CA PHE A 5 -65.81 -22.65 -0.63
C PHE A 5 -65.01 -22.84 -1.90
N LYS A 6 -64.76 -21.73 -2.63
CA LYS A 6 -63.91 -21.72 -3.81
C LYS A 6 -62.56 -21.09 -3.41
N PHE A 7 -61.49 -21.88 -3.43
CA PHE A 7 -60.15 -21.36 -3.21
C PHE A 7 -59.55 -21.00 -4.56
N GLU A 8 -59.28 -19.72 -4.77
CA GLU A 8 -58.49 -19.26 -5.90
C GLU A 8 -57.03 -19.13 -5.46
N SER A 9 -56.17 -19.92 -6.07
CA SER A 9 -54.73 -19.89 -5.82
C SER A 9 -54.06 -19.00 -6.86
N ASN A 10 -53.32 -17.96 -6.41
CA ASN A 10 -52.46 -17.14 -7.26
C ASN A 10 -51.04 -17.69 -7.40
N SER A 11 -50.88 -19.01 -7.31
CA SER A 11 -49.61 -19.72 -7.35
C SER A 11 -48.75 -19.36 -8.56
N LYS A 12 -49.31 -19.10 -9.72
CA LYS A 12 -48.60 -18.64 -10.93
C LYS A 12 -47.92 -17.28 -10.71
N GLU A 13 -48.62 -16.35 -10.09
CA GLU A 13 -48.10 -15.01 -9.80
C GLU A 13 -47.02 -15.05 -8.71
N VAL A 14 -47.22 -15.86 -7.68
CA VAL A 14 -46.24 -16.10 -6.63
C VAL A 14 -44.96 -16.74 -7.19
N ASN A 15 -45.09 -17.75 -8.05
CA ASN A 15 -43.96 -18.40 -8.70
C ASN A 15 -43.22 -17.45 -9.63
N ALA A 16 -43.91 -16.59 -10.40
CA ALA A 16 -43.25 -15.58 -11.23
C ALA A 16 -42.49 -14.56 -10.40
N LYS A 17 -43.04 -14.09 -9.27
CA LYS A 17 -42.35 -13.17 -8.33
C LYS A 17 -41.14 -13.83 -7.69
N LEU A 18 -41.25 -15.10 -7.27
CA LEU A 18 -40.11 -15.88 -6.75
C LEU A 18 -38.99 -16.06 -7.80
N SER A 19 -39.37 -16.41 -9.02
CA SER A 19 -38.40 -16.57 -10.12
C SER A 19 -37.68 -15.27 -10.43
N ASN A 20 -38.36 -14.14 -10.47
CA ASN A 20 -37.75 -12.82 -10.65
C ASN A 20 -36.85 -12.45 -9.47
N MET A 21 -37.28 -12.74 -8.24
CA MET A 21 -36.46 -12.52 -7.05
C MET A 21 -35.15 -13.31 -7.13
N VAL A 22 -35.19 -14.57 -7.47
CA VAL A 22 -34.00 -15.43 -7.58
C VAL A 22 -33.11 -15.02 -8.76
N ALA A 23 -33.69 -14.80 -9.93
CA ALA A 23 -32.92 -14.53 -11.16
C ALA A 23 -32.35 -13.11 -11.24
N VAL A 24 -32.99 -12.12 -10.63
CA VAL A 24 -32.61 -10.71 -10.79
C VAL A 24 -32.22 -10.04 -9.47
N GLN A 25 -33.05 -10.17 -8.44
CA GLN A 25 -32.87 -9.44 -7.19
C GLN A 25 -31.76 -10.03 -6.31
N MET A 26 -31.64 -11.35 -6.24
CA MET A 26 -30.57 -12.00 -5.48
C MET A 26 -29.18 -11.68 -6.02
N PRO A 27 -28.87 -11.81 -7.32
CA PRO A 27 -27.61 -11.42 -7.88
C PRO A 27 -27.28 -9.94 -7.65
N PHE A 28 -28.26 -9.06 -7.73
CA PHE A 28 -28.09 -7.66 -7.41
C PHE A 28 -27.74 -7.44 -5.94
N ALA A 29 -28.48 -8.06 -5.02
CA ALA A 29 -28.24 -7.96 -3.58
C ALA A 29 -26.84 -8.49 -3.21
N ILE A 30 -26.44 -9.65 -3.74
CA ILE A 30 -25.12 -10.24 -3.51
C ILE A 30 -24.02 -9.28 -4.01
N SER A 31 -24.14 -8.77 -5.23
CA SER A 31 -23.15 -7.86 -5.80
C SER A 31 -23.03 -6.57 -4.97
N LYS A 32 -24.15 -6.03 -4.50
CA LYS A 32 -24.17 -4.88 -3.61
C LYS A 32 -23.53 -5.19 -2.26
N ALA A 33 -23.88 -6.31 -1.64
CA ALA A 33 -23.34 -6.73 -0.35
C ALA A 33 -21.82 -6.95 -0.41
N LEU A 34 -21.31 -7.59 -1.46
CA LEU A 34 -19.89 -7.80 -1.69
C LEU A 34 -19.13 -6.47 -1.84
N ASN A 35 -19.65 -5.54 -2.64
CA ASN A 35 -19.06 -4.23 -2.82
C ASN A 35 -19.03 -3.42 -1.51
N ASP A 36 -20.13 -3.41 -0.77
CA ASP A 36 -20.25 -2.68 0.49
C ASP A 36 -19.37 -3.29 1.59
N THR A 37 -19.20 -4.62 1.58
CA THR A 37 -18.30 -5.33 2.49
C THR A 37 -16.86 -4.98 2.17
N ALA A 38 -16.43 -5.09 0.92
CA ALA A 38 -15.06 -4.76 0.52
C ALA A 38 -14.70 -3.31 0.83
N ALA A 39 -15.61 -2.36 0.58
CA ALA A 39 -15.40 -0.96 0.94
C ALA A 39 -15.26 -0.76 2.46
N THR A 40 -16.09 -1.46 3.26
CA THR A 40 -16.04 -1.40 4.73
C THR A 40 -14.74 -2.02 5.26
N MET A 41 -14.26 -3.12 4.67
CA MET A 41 -12.98 -3.75 5.01
C MET A 41 -11.79 -2.83 4.70
N VAL A 42 -11.80 -2.14 3.57
CA VAL A 42 -10.77 -1.15 3.24
C VAL A 42 -10.76 0.00 4.25
N ALA A 43 -11.92 0.54 4.59
CA ALA A 43 -12.04 1.60 5.59
C ALA A 43 -11.51 1.15 6.96
N LYS A 44 -11.86 -0.07 7.39
CA LYS A 44 -11.34 -0.69 8.61
C LYS A 44 -9.82 -0.84 8.58
N ASN A 45 -9.27 -1.31 7.47
CA ASN A 45 -7.83 -1.47 7.32
C ASN A 45 -7.09 -0.12 7.39
N MET A 46 -7.67 0.95 6.80
CA MET A 46 -7.13 2.32 6.92
C MET A 46 -7.07 2.81 8.37
N GLN A 47 -8.03 2.41 9.21
CA GLN A 47 -8.03 2.73 10.65
C GLN A 47 -7.03 1.88 11.44
N ASP A 48 -6.80 0.63 11.03
CA ASP A 48 -5.92 -0.30 11.74
C ASP A 48 -4.43 -0.06 11.43
N ILE A 49 -4.08 0.34 10.22
CA ILE A 49 -2.69 0.58 9.81
C ILE A 49 -1.93 1.51 10.77
N PRO A 50 -2.45 2.67 11.20
CA PRO A 50 -1.75 3.53 12.16
C PRO A 50 -1.55 2.90 13.55
N ARG A 51 -2.41 1.93 13.91
CA ARG A 51 -2.30 1.19 15.19
C ARG A 51 -1.27 0.07 15.12
N ILE A 52 -1.11 -0.53 13.94
CA ILE A 52 -0.16 -1.64 13.70
C ILE A 52 1.25 -1.09 13.47
N PHE A 53 1.36 -0.01 12.71
CA PHE A 53 2.62 0.62 12.33
C PHE A 53 2.75 1.99 12.97
N ASN A 54 3.72 2.16 13.84
CA ASN A 54 4.04 3.47 14.42
C ASN A 54 4.40 4.45 13.29
N ASN A 55 3.78 5.63 13.31
CA ASN A 55 4.04 6.70 12.33
C ASN A 55 3.83 6.30 10.88
N ALA A 56 2.82 5.47 10.59
CA ALA A 56 2.46 5.10 9.22
C ALA A 56 2.27 6.36 8.35
N VAL A 57 2.98 6.43 7.23
CA VAL A 57 2.84 7.56 6.30
C VAL A 57 1.46 7.51 5.62
N PRO A 58 0.88 8.67 5.24
CA PRO A 58 -0.45 8.73 4.62
C PRO A 58 -0.61 7.84 3.39
N TRP A 59 0.44 7.64 2.64
CA TRP A 59 0.47 6.77 1.49
C TRP A 59 0.37 5.27 1.87
N THR A 60 0.95 4.84 3.00
CA THR A 60 0.76 3.48 3.55
C THR A 60 -0.67 3.26 4.02
N ILE A 61 -1.25 4.25 4.70
CA ILE A 61 -2.64 4.19 5.17
C ILE A 61 -3.60 4.01 3.98
N LYS A 62 -3.33 4.70 2.86
CA LYS A 62 -4.13 4.65 1.62
C LYS A 62 -3.64 3.59 0.62
N ALA A 63 -2.80 2.65 1.04
CA ALA A 63 -2.23 1.65 0.12
C ALA A 63 -3.28 0.68 -0.45
N PHE A 64 -4.39 0.48 0.24
CA PHE A 64 -5.43 -0.47 -0.15
C PHE A 64 -6.59 0.20 -0.87
N GLY A 65 -7.20 -0.53 -1.79
CA GLY A 65 -8.42 -0.16 -2.46
C GLY A 65 -9.33 -1.38 -2.57
N SER A 66 -10.63 -1.18 -2.58
CA SER A 66 -11.58 -2.21 -2.99
C SER A 66 -11.74 -2.16 -4.50
N SER A 67 -11.51 -3.27 -5.16
CA SER A 67 -11.88 -3.39 -6.56
C SER A 67 -13.34 -3.77 -6.65
N LYS A 68 -13.94 -3.06 -7.48
CA LYS A 68 -15.13 -3.40 -8.19
C LYS A 68 -14.62 -4.06 -9.47
N LEU A 69 -14.54 -5.38 -9.50
CA LEU A 69 -13.87 -6.06 -10.56
C LEU A 69 -14.54 -5.89 -11.92
N LYS A 70 -13.72 -5.52 -12.88
CA LYS A 70 -13.69 -6.08 -14.23
C LYS A 70 -12.25 -6.45 -14.56
N HIS A 71 -12.05 -7.62 -15.16
CA HIS A 71 -10.80 -7.95 -15.84
C HIS A 71 -10.58 -6.93 -16.97
N GLY A 72 -9.59 -6.08 -16.80
CA GLY A 72 -9.21 -5.05 -17.75
C GLY A 72 -8.33 -3.99 -17.10
N PRO A 73 -7.65 -3.12 -17.86
CA PRO A 73 -6.86 -2.05 -17.29
C PRO A 73 -7.74 -1.23 -16.33
N VAL A 74 -7.26 -1.05 -15.12
CA VAL A 74 -7.96 -0.36 -14.03
C VAL A 74 -8.25 1.08 -14.47
N ASN A 75 -9.44 1.32 -14.98
CA ASN A 75 -9.92 2.67 -15.18
C ASN A 75 -10.02 3.37 -13.82
N LYS A 76 -9.66 4.65 -13.75
CA LYS A 76 -9.64 5.50 -12.54
C LYS A 76 -10.93 5.50 -11.70
N LYS A 77 -12.03 5.00 -12.25
CA LYS A 77 -13.33 4.80 -11.60
C LYS A 77 -13.51 3.34 -11.23
N GLY A 78 -12.87 2.83 -10.21
CA GLY A 78 -12.92 1.44 -9.77
C GLY A 78 -14.19 0.68 -10.20
N THR A 79 -14.02 -0.48 -10.81
CA THR A 79 -15.09 -1.32 -11.33
C THR A 79 -15.89 -1.97 -10.19
N ARG A 80 -17.20 -1.90 -10.22
CA ARG A 80 -18.08 -2.58 -9.26
C ARG A 80 -18.24 -4.04 -9.64
N VAL A 81 -18.43 -4.92 -8.65
CA VAL A 81 -18.90 -6.27 -8.88
C VAL A 81 -20.24 -6.18 -9.61
N THR A 82 -20.35 -6.79 -10.77
CA THR A 82 -21.57 -6.79 -11.58
C THR A 82 -22.40 -8.03 -11.24
N LYS A 83 -23.66 -8.06 -11.72
CA LYS A 83 -24.51 -9.26 -11.59
C LYS A 83 -23.88 -10.49 -12.25
N ALA A 84 -23.15 -10.30 -13.35
CA ALA A 84 -22.44 -11.37 -14.03
C ALA A 84 -21.28 -11.95 -13.20
N ASP A 85 -20.60 -11.08 -12.42
CA ASP A 85 -19.50 -11.50 -11.56
C ASP A 85 -19.97 -12.26 -10.31
N VAL A 86 -21.25 -12.22 -9.99
CA VAL A 86 -21.82 -12.95 -8.84
C VAL A 86 -21.70 -14.46 -9.02
N LYS A 87 -21.69 -14.97 -10.25
CA LYS A 87 -21.44 -16.39 -10.53
C LYS A 87 -20.03 -16.83 -10.05
N SER A 88 -19.05 -15.93 -10.03
CA SER A 88 -17.73 -16.16 -9.48
C SER A 88 -17.63 -15.89 -7.97
N GLY A 89 -18.59 -15.20 -7.38
CA GLY A 89 -18.69 -14.98 -5.92
C GLY A 89 -17.63 -14.11 -5.30
N HIS A 90 -16.94 -13.25 -6.07
CA HIS A 90 -15.74 -12.56 -5.61
C HIS A 90 -15.89 -11.04 -5.56
N ALA A 91 -15.42 -10.45 -4.44
CA ALA A 91 -14.99 -9.07 -4.36
C ALA A 91 -13.52 -9.05 -3.93
N HIS A 92 -12.70 -8.21 -4.55
CA HIS A 92 -11.29 -8.14 -4.22
C HIS A 92 -10.94 -6.85 -3.49
N ILE A 93 -10.07 -6.99 -2.49
CA ILE A 93 -9.30 -5.90 -1.93
C ILE A 93 -7.92 -5.97 -2.56
N TYR A 94 -7.48 -4.91 -3.18
CA TYR A 94 -6.19 -4.86 -3.87
C TYR A 94 -5.27 -3.84 -3.23
N VAL A 95 -3.98 -4.09 -3.36
CA VAL A 95 -2.94 -3.16 -2.96
C VAL A 95 -2.62 -2.23 -4.12
N ARG A 96 -2.63 -0.95 -3.86
CA ARG A 96 -2.23 0.07 -4.83
C ARG A 96 -0.71 0.12 -4.92
N ARG A 97 -0.17 0.42 -6.11
CA ARG A 97 1.26 0.71 -6.32
C ARG A 97 2.19 -0.45 -5.94
N LYS A 98 1.95 -1.61 -6.53
CA LYS A 98 2.96 -2.68 -6.53
C LYS A 98 4.19 -2.22 -7.32
N ASP A 99 5.35 -2.70 -6.93
CA ASP A 99 6.54 -2.54 -7.75
C ASP A 99 6.30 -3.06 -9.16
N GLN A 100 6.76 -2.33 -10.18
CA GLN A 100 6.46 -2.68 -11.57
C GLN A 100 7.25 -3.91 -12.04
N VAL A 101 8.42 -4.14 -11.48
CA VAL A 101 9.31 -5.24 -11.85
C VAL A 101 8.98 -6.51 -11.06
N THR A 102 9.01 -6.42 -9.73
CA THR A 102 8.84 -7.58 -8.85
C THR A 102 7.37 -7.95 -8.62
N LYS A 103 6.43 -7.04 -8.98
CA LYS A 103 5.00 -7.13 -8.66
C LYS A 103 4.70 -7.27 -7.16
N ARG A 104 5.71 -7.14 -6.31
CA ARG A 104 5.59 -7.18 -4.86
C ARG A 104 5.24 -5.81 -4.30
N HIS A 105 4.63 -5.82 -3.14
CA HIS A 105 4.35 -4.63 -2.37
C HIS A 105 5.24 -4.59 -1.14
N TYR A 106 5.71 -3.40 -0.76
CA TYR A 106 6.59 -3.25 0.41
C TYR A 106 5.97 -3.74 1.74
N LEU A 107 4.64 -3.90 1.80
CA LEU A 107 3.96 -4.48 2.96
C LEU A 107 3.97 -6.01 2.97
N ASP A 108 4.32 -6.67 1.87
CA ASP A 108 4.36 -8.14 1.79
C ASP A 108 5.33 -8.71 2.84
N VAL A 109 6.46 -8.03 3.05
CA VAL A 109 7.43 -8.40 4.11
C VAL A 109 6.85 -8.22 5.52
N GLN A 110 5.88 -7.34 5.71
CA GLN A 110 5.20 -7.16 6.99
C GLN A 110 4.08 -8.19 7.21
N GLU A 111 3.63 -8.82 6.12
CA GLU A 111 2.66 -9.93 6.15
C GLU A 111 3.35 -11.26 6.40
N GLU A 112 4.36 -11.57 5.61
CA GLU A 112 5.04 -12.85 5.58
C GLU A 112 6.26 -12.91 6.52
N GLY A 113 6.85 -11.75 6.81
CA GLY A 113 8.14 -11.67 7.51
C GLY A 113 9.32 -11.88 6.58
N GLY A 114 10.52 -12.03 7.17
CA GLY A 114 11.75 -12.28 6.42
C GLY A 114 12.52 -11.01 6.07
N THR A 115 13.39 -11.11 5.08
CA THR A 115 14.22 -10.00 4.60
C THR A 115 13.55 -9.30 3.43
N ARG A 116 13.61 -7.97 3.42
CA ARG A 116 13.14 -7.19 2.27
C ARG A 116 14.24 -7.06 1.21
N GLU A 117 13.83 -6.86 -0.02
CA GLU A 117 14.72 -6.46 -1.10
C GLU A 117 15.24 -5.02 -0.89
N ASN A 118 16.31 -4.67 -1.57
CA ASN A 118 16.87 -3.34 -1.49
C ASN A 118 15.88 -2.31 -2.05
N THR A 119 15.76 -1.18 -1.35
CA THR A 119 15.03 -0.02 -1.87
C THR A 119 15.79 0.60 -3.04
N GLY A 120 15.10 1.43 -3.83
CA GLY A 120 15.75 2.13 -4.95
C GLY A 120 17.00 2.92 -4.53
N LEU A 121 16.98 3.55 -3.35
CA LEU A 121 18.15 4.24 -2.81
C LEU A 121 19.31 3.27 -2.52
N GLU A 122 19.03 2.15 -1.87
CA GLU A 122 20.04 1.13 -1.55
C GLU A 122 20.64 0.52 -2.80
N THR A 123 19.83 0.29 -3.82
CA THR A 123 20.30 -0.18 -5.14
C THR A 123 21.21 0.86 -5.79
N LEU A 124 20.82 2.14 -5.80
CA LEU A 124 21.64 3.19 -6.39
C LEU A 124 22.97 3.40 -5.61
N VAL A 125 22.91 3.27 -4.28
CA VAL A 125 24.12 3.33 -3.44
C VAL A 125 25.05 2.14 -3.76
N ASN A 126 24.53 0.94 -3.93
CA ASN A 126 25.32 -0.24 -4.31
C ASN A 126 25.98 -0.10 -5.69
N LEU A 127 25.29 0.53 -6.65
CA LEU A 127 25.78 0.68 -8.02
C LEU A 127 26.81 1.79 -8.19
N ASN A 128 26.67 2.88 -7.44
CA ASN A 128 27.41 4.11 -7.73
C ASN A 128 28.44 4.51 -6.66
N LEU A 129 28.37 3.93 -5.46
CA LEU A 129 29.44 4.20 -4.49
C LEU A 129 30.65 3.32 -4.77
N PRO A 130 31.86 3.89 -4.81
CA PRO A 130 33.11 3.15 -5.01
C PRO A 130 33.49 2.42 -3.71
N THR A 131 32.60 1.60 -3.20
CA THR A 131 32.83 0.75 -2.04
C THR A 131 32.76 -0.69 -2.47
N SER A 132 33.72 -1.50 -2.07
CA SER A 132 33.67 -2.96 -2.24
C SER A 132 32.64 -3.61 -1.31
N ARG A 133 31.86 -2.82 -0.58
CA ARG A 133 30.92 -3.28 0.44
C ARG A 133 29.51 -3.32 -0.08
N PHE A 134 28.86 -4.45 0.14
CA PHE A 134 27.43 -4.58 -0.12
C PHE A 134 26.61 -3.70 0.83
N VAL A 135 25.63 -2.99 0.31
CA VAL A 135 24.68 -2.19 1.10
C VAL A 135 23.38 -2.95 1.25
N GLY A 136 23.16 -3.48 2.43
CA GLY A 136 21.93 -4.21 2.79
C GLY A 136 20.81 -3.30 3.28
N SER A 137 21.16 -2.16 3.92
CA SER A 137 20.17 -1.18 4.36
C SER A 137 20.74 0.21 4.52
N VAL A 138 19.90 1.22 4.26
CA VAL A 138 20.16 2.63 4.50
C VAL A 138 19.10 3.19 5.45
N THR A 139 19.52 3.69 6.62
CA THR A 139 18.59 4.21 7.64
C THR A 139 18.93 5.64 8.04
N PRO A 140 17.92 6.53 8.16
CA PRO A 140 18.15 7.91 8.55
C PRO A 140 18.54 8.03 10.03
N THR A 141 19.53 8.87 10.33
CA THR A 141 19.89 9.23 11.71
C THR A 141 19.03 10.40 12.23
N PRO A 142 19.08 10.73 13.53
CA PRO A 142 18.41 11.91 14.08
C PRO A 142 18.86 13.24 13.46
N HIS A 143 20.06 13.29 12.87
CA HIS A 143 20.59 14.50 12.24
C HIS A 143 20.04 14.76 10.83
N LEU A 144 19.28 13.84 10.27
CA LEU A 144 18.60 14.05 9.01
C LEU A 144 17.25 14.72 9.24
N LYS A 145 16.94 15.74 8.44
CA LYS A 145 15.62 16.39 8.48
C LYS A 145 14.53 15.39 8.03
N ARG A 146 13.60 15.13 8.93
CA ARG A 146 12.47 14.21 8.69
C ARG A 146 11.17 15.00 8.53
N ASN A 147 10.23 14.42 7.82
CA ASN A 147 8.86 14.92 7.76
C ASN A 147 8.08 14.58 9.05
N LYS A 148 6.82 15.04 9.16
CA LYS A 148 5.94 14.77 10.31
C LYS A 148 5.74 13.27 10.59
N SER A 149 5.86 12.41 9.58
CA SER A 149 5.74 10.95 9.72
C SER A 149 7.08 10.25 10.01
N GLY A 150 8.15 11.01 10.31
CA GLY A 150 9.46 10.45 10.60
C GLY A 150 10.26 9.96 9.38
N ALA A 151 9.70 10.04 8.20
CA ALA A 151 10.36 9.66 6.96
C ALA A 151 11.27 10.78 6.44
N MET A 152 12.27 10.41 5.65
CA MET A 152 13.09 11.35 4.90
C MET A 152 12.23 12.11 3.88
N SER A 153 12.35 13.42 3.80
CA SER A 153 11.64 14.20 2.78
C SER A 153 12.22 13.93 1.38
N GLY A 154 11.37 13.96 0.35
CA GLY A 154 11.81 13.77 -1.03
C GLY A 154 12.86 14.80 -1.47
N GLY A 155 12.73 16.05 -1.02
CA GLY A 155 13.71 17.09 -1.31
C GLY A 155 15.07 16.84 -0.67
N GLU A 156 15.10 16.27 0.53
CA GLU A 156 16.37 15.91 1.19
C GLU A 156 17.00 14.70 0.51
N LEU A 157 16.19 13.71 0.12
CA LEU A 157 16.65 12.58 -0.67
C LEU A 157 17.29 13.02 -1.99
N ASN A 158 16.61 13.91 -2.73
CA ASN A 158 17.13 14.43 -4.00
C ASN A 158 18.47 15.18 -3.82
N LYS A 159 18.62 15.95 -2.74
CA LYS A 159 19.90 16.61 -2.42
C LYS A 159 21.01 15.61 -2.18
N ILE A 160 20.74 14.54 -1.44
CA ILE A 160 21.72 13.47 -1.20
C ILE A 160 22.07 12.77 -2.51
N MET A 161 21.07 12.40 -3.30
CA MET A 161 21.29 11.73 -4.59
C MET A 161 22.08 12.59 -5.57
N SER A 162 21.76 13.88 -5.66
CA SER A 162 22.50 14.84 -6.49
C SER A 162 23.95 15.02 -6.03
N ALA A 163 24.16 15.21 -4.72
CA ALA A 163 25.50 15.43 -4.16
C ALA A 163 26.41 14.19 -4.27
N LEU A 164 25.84 12.99 -4.18
CA LEU A 164 26.57 11.73 -4.28
C LEU A 164 26.54 11.12 -5.69
N HIS A 165 26.02 11.85 -6.68
CA HIS A 165 25.92 11.41 -8.06
C HIS A 165 25.22 10.05 -8.21
N LEU A 166 24.20 9.80 -7.38
CA LEU A 166 23.44 8.53 -7.34
C LEU A 166 22.25 8.52 -8.31
N SER A 167 21.83 9.67 -8.83
CA SER A 167 20.73 9.74 -9.79
C SER A 167 21.14 9.10 -11.12
N ARG A 168 20.19 8.40 -11.78
CA ARG A 168 20.39 7.94 -13.15
C ARG A 168 20.45 9.09 -14.15
N ASP A 169 19.77 10.19 -13.85
CA ASP A 169 19.82 11.41 -14.64
C ASP A 169 21.01 12.26 -14.17
N THR A 170 22.05 12.26 -14.97
CA THR A 170 23.29 13.00 -14.69
C THR A 170 23.11 14.52 -14.71
N SER A 171 22.08 15.04 -15.38
CA SER A 171 21.76 16.48 -15.38
C SER A 171 21.38 16.99 -13.99
N THR A 172 20.89 16.11 -13.13
CA THR A 172 20.52 16.43 -11.73
C THR A 172 21.70 16.36 -10.78
N HIS A 173 22.89 15.91 -11.23
CA HIS A 173 24.07 15.83 -10.40
C HIS A 173 24.59 17.23 -10.03
N SER A 174 25.09 17.38 -8.81
CA SER A 174 25.81 18.58 -8.43
C SER A 174 27.11 18.70 -9.24
N LYS A 175 27.55 19.93 -9.53
CA LYS A 175 28.78 20.18 -10.33
C LYS A 175 30.02 19.49 -9.73
N ARG A 176 30.03 19.24 -8.43
CA ARG A 176 31.14 18.55 -7.73
C ARG A 176 30.51 17.51 -6.77
N TYR A 177 31.09 16.32 -6.73
CA TYR A 177 30.73 15.29 -5.78
C TYR A 177 30.84 15.82 -4.34
N GLY A 178 29.80 15.58 -3.56
CA GLY A 178 29.73 16.00 -2.16
C GLY A 178 29.31 17.45 -1.91
N TYR A 179 28.95 18.20 -2.94
CA TYR A 179 28.55 19.60 -2.81
C TYR A 179 27.06 19.83 -3.07
N THR A 180 26.43 20.67 -2.27
CA THR A 180 25.00 21.00 -2.39
C THR A 180 24.67 22.49 -2.53
N GLY A 181 25.64 23.33 -2.87
CA GLY A 181 25.39 24.78 -2.94
C GLY A 181 26.40 25.59 -3.73
N LYS A 182 26.05 26.88 -3.96
CA LYS A 182 26.85 27.86 -4.75
C LYS A 182 28.09 28.40 -4.02
N THR A 183 28.26 28.15 -2.71
CA THR A 183 29.31 28.74 -1.90
C THR A 183 30.57 27.87 -1.84
N LYS A 184 31.74 28.52 -1.90
CA LYS A 184 33.05 27.87 -1.87
C LYS A 184 33.37 27.06 -0.61
N ARG A 185 32.66 27.28 0.51
CA ARG A 185 32.72 26.46 1.74
C ARG A 185 31.59 25.43 1.68
N SER A 186 31.98 24.24 1.36
CA SER A 186 31.12 23.15 0.99
C SER A 186 30.26 22.62 2.13
N THR A 187 29.08 23.14 2.25
CA THR A 187 28.01 22.38 2.88
C THR A 187 27.55 21.29 1.91
N GLY A 188 27.78 20.02 2.21
CA GLY A 188 27.45 18.98 1.26
C GLY A 188 27.33 17.62 1.91
N TYR A 189 26.76 16.68 1.15
CA TYR A 189 26.69 15.28 1.54
C TYR A 189 27.87 14.54 0.92
N PHE A 190 28.51 13.67 1.69
CA PHE A 190 29.64 12.86 1.24
C PHE A 190 29.67 11.52 1.95
N VAL A 191 30.29 10.54 1.32
CA VAL A 191 30.64 9.26 1.93
C VAL A 191 32.13 9.25 2.14
N PRO A 192 32.60 9.05 3.38
CA PRO A 192 34.04 8.96 3.66
C PRO A 192 34.66 7.75 2.95
N ALA A 193 35.90 7.92 2.49
CA ALA A 193 36.67 6.82 1.91
C ALA A 193 36.79 5.64 2.89
N PRO A 194 36.88 4.41 2.42
CA PRO A 194 37.01 3.22 3.29
C PRO A 194 38.25 3.25 4.18
N THR A 195 39.33 3.93 3.74
CA THR A 195 40.54 4.13 4.50
C THR A 195 40.42 5.17 5.63
N HIS A 196 39.39 6.03 5.56
CA HIS A 196 39.18 7.06 6.57
C HIS A 196 38.47 6.46 7.80
N PRO A 197 38.82 6.87 9.05
CA PRO A 197 38.15 6.33 10.27
C PRO A 197 36.62 6.43 10.28
N LEU A 198 36.06 7.47 9.67
CA LEU A 198 34.60 7.61 9.50
C LEU A 198 33.98 6.69 8.42
N GLY A 199 34.79 6.09 7.57
CA GLY A 199 34.38 5.14 6.52
C GLY A 199 34.40 3.69 6.98
N GLN A 200 34.73 3.42 8.25
CA GLN A 200 34.91 2.05 8.75
C GLN A 200 33.81 1.61 9.72
N GLY A 201 33.48 0.34 9.69
CA GLY A 201 32.59 -0.33 10.63
C GLY A 201 31.25 0.39 10.83
N LYS A 202 30.81 0.55 12.08
CA LYS A 202 29.56 1.24 12.45
C LYS A 202 29.54 2.73 12.09
N ARG A 203 30.69 3.34 11.74
CA ARG A 203 30.78 4.73 11.32
C ARG A 203 30.46 4.91 9.84
N PHE A 204 30.49 3.85 9.05
CA PHE A 204 30.16 3.92 7.63
C PHE A 204 28.77 4.49 7.38
N GLY A 205 28.68 5.46 6.48
CA GLY A 205 27.42 6.15 6.18
C GLY A 205 27.59 7.43 5.39
N VAL A 206 26.48 8.10 5.13
CA VAL A 206 26.47 9.43 4.51
C VAL A 206 26.57 10.49 5.58
N TYR A 207 27.46 11.43 5.39
CA TYR A 207 27.70 12.57 6.26
C TYR A 207 27.29 13.87 5.58
N ARG A 208 26.83 14.84 6.38
CA ARG A 208 26.61 16.21 5.94
C ARG A 208 27.61 17.13 6.65
N ARG A 209 28.37 17.87 5.88
CA ARG A 209 29.25 18.93 6.38
C ARG A 209 28.50 20.24 6.48
N ASN A 210 28.62 20.95 7.59
CA ASN A 210 28.08 22.30 7.75
C ASN A 210 29.09 23.36 7.26
N SER A 211 28.68 24.64 7.27
CA SER A 211 29.54 25.78 6.87
C SER A 211 30.79 25.95 7.72
N VAL A 212 30.81 25.43 8.93
CA VAL A 212 31.92 25.51 9.89
C VAL A 212 32.90 24.32 9.74
N GLY A 213 32.59 23.37 8.83
CA GLY A 213 33.46 22.21 8.59
C GLY A 213 33.10 20.96 9.39
N ASN A 214 32.22 21.04 10.38
CA ASN A 214 31.81 19.90 11.17
C ASN A 214 30.94 18.91 10.35
N ALA A 215 31.28 17.64 10.45
CA ALA A 215 30.55 16.57 9.74
C ALA A 215 29.62 15.78 10.71
N LYS A 216 28.34 15.70 10.38
CA LYS A 216 27.37 14.88 11.12
C LYS A 216 26.84 13.76 10.22
N LYS A 217 26.81 12.55 10.74
CA LYS A 217 26.25 11.41 10.00
C LYS A 217 24.74 11.57 9.87
N VAL A 218 24.25 11.53 8.65
CA VAL A 218 22.81 11.69 8.31
C VAL A 218 22.15 10.40 7.88
N LEU A 219 22.91 9.48 7.26
CA LEU A 219 22.42 8.13 6.96
C LEU A 219 23.41 7.09 7.47
N ASN A 220 22.90 6.08 8.14
CA ASN A 220 23.64 4.86 8.41
C ASN A 220 23.55 3.94 7.19
N ILE A 221 24.67 3.38 6.79
CA ILE A 221 24.76 2.33 5.79
C ILE A 221 25.17 1.05 6.52
N SER A 222 24.41 -0.03 6.32
CA SER A 222 24.69 -1.34 6.90
C SER A 222 24.75 -2.39 5.80
N GLU A 223 25.66 -3.33 5.92
CA GLU A 223 25.78 -4.49 5.03
C GLU A 223 24.66 -5.51 5.29
N ARG A 224 24.05 -5.48 6.47
CA ARG A 224 22.97 -6.41 6.84
C ARG A 224 21.64 -5.90 6.33
N ARG A 225 20.88 -6.80 5.72
CA ARG A 225 19.46 -6.56 5.42
C ARG A 225 18.63 -6.64 6.69
N PRO A 226 17.65 -5.76 6.87
CA PRO A 226 16.75 -5.86 8.00
C PRO A 226 15.85 -7.10 7.87
N ILE A 227 15.69 -7.82 8.97
CA ILE A 227 14.79 -8.96 9.09
C ILE A 227 13.53 -8.48 9.78
N TYR A 228 12.39 -8.73 9.19
CA TYR A 228 11.08 -8.34 9.71
C TYR A 228 10.34 -9.57 10.27
N LYS A 229 9.62 -9.35 11.36
CA LYS A 229 8.64 -10.33 11.86
C LYS A 229 7.27 -10.02 11.26
N PRO A 230 6.44 -11.02 10.92
CA PRO A 230 5.10 -10.80 10.42
C PRO A 230 4.27 -10.04 11.46
N LYS A 231 3.80 -8.87 11.10
CA LYS A 231 3.11 -7.93 11.98
C LYS A 231 1.75 -7.52 11.44
N PHE A 232 1.62 -7.52 10.12
CA PHE A 232 0.45 -6.95 9.47
C PHE A 232 -0.76 -7.88 9.50
N ARG A 233 -0.57 -9.18 9.27
CA ARG A 233 -1.60 -10.24 9.28
C ARG A 233 -2.89 -9.79 8.60
N PHE A 234 -2.77 -9.25 7.39
CA PHE A 234 -3.87 -8.65 6.66
C PHE A 234 -4.95 -9.67 6.35
N ASP A 235 -4.56 -10.82 5.79
CA ASP A 235 -5.51 -11.85 5.36
C ASP A 235 -6.32 -12.40 6.52
N GLU A 236 -5.68 -12.73 7.63
CA GLU A 236 -6.35 -13.22 8.84
C GLU A 236 -7.34 -12.20 9.40
N ARG A 237 -6.88 -10.95 9.58
CA ARG A 237 -7.72 -9.88 10.14
C ARG A 237 -8.90 -9.53 9.23
N MET A 238 -8.65 -9.43 7.93
CA MET A 238 -9.70 -9.06 6.97
C MET A 238 -10.68 -10.20 6.76
N THR A 239 -10.25 -11.45 6.74
CA THR A 239 -11.13 -12.61 6.68
C THR A 239 -12.07 -12.66 7.89
N ARG A 240 -11.54 -12.50 9.10
CA ARG A 240 -12.36 -12.45 10.32
C ARG A 240 -13.37 -11.30 10.28
N TYR A 241 -12.89 -10.10 9.92
CA TYR A 241 -13.76 -8.93 9.84
C TYR A 241 -14.83 -9.05 8.74
N GLY A 242 -14.45 -9.56 7.58
CA GLY A 242 -15.36 -9.81 6.47
C GLY A 242 -16.49 -10.78 6.84
N LYS A 243 -16.17 -11.91 7.49
CA LYS A 243 -17.17 -12.88 7.98
C LYS A 243 -18.17 -12.23 8.95
N MET A 244 -17.73 -11.29 9.78
CA MET A 244 -18.60 -10.58 10.72
C MET A 244 -19.51 -9.54 10.05
N VAL A 245 -18.98 -8.85 9.03
CA VAL A 245 -19.67 -7.72 8.40
C VAL A 245 -20.59 -8.14 7.26
N PHE A 246 -20.21 -9.16 6.49
CA PHE A 246 -20.94 -9.59 5.30
C PHE A 246 -22.42 -9.93 5.55
N PRO A 247 -22.81 -10.69 6.58
CA PRO A 247 -24.23 -11.02 6.81
C PRO A 247 -25.10 -9.76 6.99
N LYS A 248 -24.60 -8.77 7.74
CA LYS A 248 -25.31 -7.50 7.95
C LYS A 248 -25.42 -6.68 6.65
N LYS A 249 -24.41 -6.70 5.80
CA LYS A 249 -24.43 -6.03 4.49
C LYS A 249 -25.36 -6.78 3.53
N MET A 250 -25.39 -8.10 3.58
CA MET A 250 -26.28 -8.92 2.78
C MET A 250 -27.74 -8.66 3.14
N GLN A 251 -28.08 -8.65 4.43
CA GLN A 251 -29.44 -8.32 4.89
C GLN A 251 -29.90 -6.94 4.38
N LYS A 252 -29.06 -5.91 4.55
CA LYS A 252 -29.38 -4.56 4.05
C LYS A 252 -29.52 -4.52 2.53
N ALA A 253 -28.68 -5.25 1.80
CA ALA A 253 -28.73 -5.31 0.35
C ALA A 253 -30.00 -6.04 -0.15
N LEU A 254 -30.44 -7.09 0.54
CA LEU A 254 -31.70 -7.78 0.24
C LEU A 254 -32.92 -6.88 0.46
N ILE A 255 -32.98 -6.21 1.62
CA ILE A 255 -34.09 -5.27 1.90
C ILE A 255 -34.14 -4.18 0.81
N TYR A 256 -32.99 -3.62 0.45
CA TYR A 256 -32.91 -2.62 -0.62
C TYR A 256 -33.34 -3.19 -1.98
N ALA A 257 -32.90 -4.41 -2.33
CA ALA A 257 -33.23 -5.05 -3.58
C ALA A 257 -34.77 -5.29 -3.68
N LEU A 258 -35.37 -5.73 -2.59
CA LEU A 258 -36.82 -5.97 -2.53
C LEU A 258 -37.62 -4.66 -2.59
N SER A 259 -37.20 -3.61 -1.89
CA SER A 259 -37.88 -2.31 -1.90
C SER A 259 -37.80 -1.59 -3.25
N THR A 260 -36.79 -1.88 -4.06
CA THR A 260 -36.60 -1.30 -5.38
C THR A 260 -37.04 -2.22 -6.52
N ALA A 261 -37.50 -3.43 -6.20
CA ALA A 261 -38.02 -4.33 -7.18
C ALA A 261 -39.29 -3.74 -7.81
N LYS A 262 -39.24 -3.40 -9.09
CA LYS A 262 -40.45 -3.12 -9.84
C LYS A 262 -41.23 -4.42 -9.94
N LEU A 263 -42.33 -4.50 -9.22
CA LEU A 263 -43.31 -5.55 -9.38
C LEU A 263 -43.93 -5.38 -10.79
N ARG A 264 -43.39 -6.04 -11.78
CA ARG A 264 -43.98 -6.20 -13.11
C ARG A 264 -44.68 -7.53 -13.17
#